data_d5f1119dc22f3148e7d38d36ca7f1206
#
_entry.id   d5f1119dc22f3148e7d38d36ca7f1206
#
_cell.length_a   1.000
_cell.length_b   1.000
_cell.length_c   1.000
_cell.angle_alpha   90.00
_cell.angle_beta   90.00
_cell.angle_gamma   90.00
#
_symmetry.space_group_name_H-M   'P 1'
#
loop_
_entity.id
_entity.type
_entity.pdbx_description
1 polymer ?
#
loop_
_entity_poly.entity_id
_entity_poly.type
_entity_poly.pdbx_seq_one_letter_code
_entity_poly.pdbx_strand_id
1 'polypeptide(L)'
;MWMVAIACFIAAFVLASLVEYWLHRLMHVSPKIGERHRDHHRRNEGQGVLWEFLDYVKGSLIVMCLVFFVSWQAGLGWFLGALFFAAFSAYAHQLQHENPAKVFWMKMPVHYVHHKYGMWNHNFGLAVDWWDHVFGTYKLVEWNTEEEQNRPALGYLELRWW
;
A
#
# COMPACT_ATOMS: atom_id res chain seq x y z
N MET A 1 0.71 -26.63 15.43
CA MET A 1 1.87 -26.21 14.61
C MET A 1 1.48 -25.21 13.51
N TRP A 2 0.62 -25.58 12.58
CA TRP A 2 0.23 -24.69 11.46
C TRP A 2 -0.62 -23.49 11.89
N MET A 3 -1.38 -23.59 12.98
CA MET A 3 -2.15 -22.46 13.53
C MET A 3 -1.26 -21.27 13.89
N VAL A 4 -0.05 -21.51 14.43
CA VAL A 4 0.92 -20.45 14.73
C VAL A 4 1.38 -19.75 13.46
N ALA A 5 1.69 -20.52 12.41
CA ALA A 5 2.10 -19.93 11.13
C ALA A 5 0.98 -19.06 10.52
N ILE A 6 -0.27 -19.54 10.55
CA ILE A 6 -1.43 -18.79 10.05
C ILE A 6 -1.63 -17.51 10.88
N ALA A 7 -1.56 -17.59 12.21
CA ALA A 7 -1.69 -16.42 13.07
C ALA A 7 -0.58 -15.38 12.80
N CYS A 8 0.68 -15.85 12.64
CA CYS A 8 1.79 -14.97 12.31
C CYS A 8 1.68 -14.37 10.91
N PHE A 9 1.14 -15.11 9.93
CA PHE A 9 0.86 -14.58 8.60
C PHE A 9 -0.13 -13.41 8.66
N ILE A 10 -1.26 -13.60 9.34
CA ILE A 10 -2.29 -12.57 9.50
C ILE A 10 -1.73 -11.37 10.27
N ALA A 11 -1.00 -11.61 11.37
CA ALA A 11 -0.39 -10.56 12.16
C ALA A 11 0.63 -9.74 11.34
N ALA A 12 1.46 -10.40 10.54
CA ALA A 12 2.42 -9.73 9.67
C ALA A 12 1.74 -8.86 8.62
N PHE A 13 0.68 -9.36 7.98
CA PHE A 13 -0.11 -8.60 7.00
C PHE A 13 -0.71 -7.33 7.64
N VAL A 14 -1.37 -7.48 8.79
CA VAL A 14 -2.01 -6.36 9.48
C VAL A 14 -0.99 -5.33 9.97
N LEU A 15 0.12 -5.79 10.57
CA LEU A 15 1.17 -4.89 11.05
C LEU A 15 1.93 -4.20 9.91
N ALA A 16 2.17 -4.89 8.81
CA ALA A 16 2.79 -4.28 7.63
C ALA A 16 1.91 -3.16 7.05
N SER A 17 0.59 -3.36 6.98
CA SER A 17 -0.34 -2.32 6.54
C SER A 17 -0.40 -1.12 7.49
N LEU A 18 -0.24 -1.35 8.80
CA LEU A 18 -0.14 -0.27 9.79
C LEU A 18 1.15 0.53 9.64
N VAL A 19 2.26 -0.17 9.44
CA VAL A 19 3.57 0.48 9.20
C VAL A 19 3.53 1.31 7.93
N GLU A 20 2.96 0.79 6.84
CA GLU A 20 2.77 1.51 5.58
C GLU A 20 1.98 2.81 5.80
N TYR A 21 0.84 2.75 6.47
CA TYR A 21 0.02 3.91 6.80
C TYR A 21 0.81 4.98 7.57
N TRP A 22 1.57 4.59 8.61
CA TRP A 22 2.36 5.54 9.39
C TRP A 22 3.58 6.08 8.63
N LEU A 23 4.23 5.25 7.81
CA LEU A 23 5.32 5.70 6.93
C LEU A 23 4.81 6.71 5.92
N HIS A 24 3.67 6.46 5.29
CA HIS A 24 3.06 7.41 4.36
C HIS A 24 2.79 8.76 5.04
N ARG A 25 2.18 8.76 6.23
CA ARG A 25 1.99 9.99 7.02
C ARG A 25 3.32 10.68 7.35
N LEU A 26 4.32 9.90 7.75
CA LEU A 26 5.65 10.43 8.07
C LEU A 26 6.31 11.09 6.86
N MET A 27 6.13 10.52 5.67
CA MET A 27 6.65 11.10 4.42
C MET A 27 6.04 12.49 4.11
N HIS A 28 4.79 12.73 4.52
CA HIS A 28 4.17 14.06 4.35
C HIS A 28 4.74 15.13 5.28
N VAL A 29 5.19 14.76 6.48
CA VAL A 29 5.66 15.74 7.49
C VAL A 29 7.17 15.85 7.57
N SER A 30 7.93 14.83 7.14
CA SER A 30 9.39 14.81 7.23
C SER A 30 10.05 15.31 5.94
N PRO A 31 10.81 16.42 5.97
CA PRO A 31 11.49 16.92 4.77
C PRO A 31 12.48 15.93 4.15
N LYS A 32 13.18 15.15 5.00
CA LYS A 32 14.22 14.21 4.56
C LYS A 32 13.62 12.89 4.06
N ILE A 33 12.70 12.29 4.83
CA ILE A 33 12.10 10.99 4.49
C ILE A 33 11.13 11.14 3.33
N GLY A 34 10.41 12.25 3.26
CA GLY A 34 9.37 12.51 2.26
C GLY A 34 9.86 13.11 0.95
N GLU A 35 11.16 13.28 0.71
CA GLU A 35 11.63 13.93 -0.53
C GLU A 35 11.17 13.18 -1.78
N ARG A 36 11.45 11.88 -1.85
CA ARG A 36 11.02 11.02 -2.98
C ARG A 36 9.49 10.94 -3.09
N HIS A 37 8.79 10.96 -1.95
CA HIS A 37 7.33 10.91 -1.91
C HIS A 37 6.71 12.21 -2.44
N ARG A 38 7.28 13.38 -2.11
CA ARG A 38 6.84 14.66 -2.70
C ARG A 38 7.08 14.73 -4.22
N ASP A 39 8.16 14.12 -4.69
CA ASP A 39 8.41 13.99 -6.13
C ASP A 39 7.40 13.07 -6.80
N HIS A 40 7.04 11.97 -6.14
CA HIS A 40 5.99 11.07 -6.56
C HIS A 40 4.62 11.80 -6.67
N HIS A 41 4.25 12.61 -5.67
CA HIS A 41 3.05 13.44 -5.75
C HIS A 41 3.07 14.42 -6.93
N ARG A 42 4.22 15.04 -7.21
CA ARG A 42 4.36 15.96 -8.35
C ARG A 42 4.22 15.30 -9.71
N ARG A 43 4.77 14.10 -9.85
CA ARG A 43 4.70 13.33 -11.10
C ARG A 43 3.35 12.61 -11.24
N ASN A 44 2.72 12.27 -10.13
CA ASN A 44 1.50 11.47 -10.05
C ASN A 44 1.64 10.12 -10.79
N GLU A 45 2.79 9.47 -10.68
CA GLU A 45 3.11 8.22 -11.35
C GLU A 45 3.72 7.24 -10.35
N GLY A 46 3.31 5.97 -10.41
CA GLY A 46 3.98 4.89 -9.69
C GLY A 46 5.31 4.53 -10.36
N GLN A 47 6.20 3.91 -9.60
CA GLN A 47 7.51 3.47 -10.11
C GLN A 47 7.50 2.11 -10.82
N GLY A 48 6.33 1.45 -10.83
CA GLY A 48 6.14 0.08 -11.31
C GLY A 48 6.11 -0.94 -10.17
N VAL A 49 5.26 -1.96 -10.33
CA VAL A 49 4.95 -2.96 -9.30
C VAL A 49 6.20 -3.64 -8.75
N LEU A 50 7.11 -4.08 -9.63
CA LEU A 50 8.30 -4.83 -9.22
C LEU A 50 9.32 -3.98 -8.47
N TRP A 51 9.54 -2.72 -8.89
CA TRP A 51 10.48 -1.85 -8.18
C TRP A 51 9.95 -1.47 -6.81
N GLU A 52 8.66 -1.21 -6.68
CA GLU A 52 8.04 -0.90 -5.41
C GLU A 52 8.06 -2.11 -4.47
N PHE A 53 7.69 -3.29 -4.97
CA PHE A 53 7.82 -4.54 -4.21
C PHE A 53 9.24 -4.76 -3.67
N LEU A 54 10.26 -4.55 -4.52
CA LEU A 54 11.65 -4.68 -4.11
C LEU A 54 12.05 -3.65 -3.04
N ASP A 55 11.52 -2.43 -3.11
CA ASP A 55 11.78 -1.42 -2.08
C ASP A 55 11.14 -1.80 -0.74
N TYR A 56 9.91 -2.34 -0.73
CA TYR A 56 9.29 -2.91 0.48
C TYR A 56 10.14 -4.04 1.07
N VAL A 57 10.55 -5.01 0.24
CA VAL A 57 11.36 -6.15 0.70
C VAL A 57 12.69 -5.68 1.26
N LYS A 58 13.43 -4.82 0.57
CA LYS A 58 14.71 -4.28 1.05
C LYS A 58 14.55 -3.55 2.38
N GLY A 59 13.50 -2.71 2.51
CA GLY A 59 13.24 -1.93 3.73
C GLY A 59 12.83 -2.77 4.93
N SER A 60 12.23 -3.94 4.72
CA SER A 60 11.66 -4.78 5.79
C SER A 60 12.39 -6.11 6.01
N LEU A 61 13.37 -6.47 5.20
CA LEU A 61 14.00 -7.80 5.19
C LEU A 61 14.47 -8.27 6.59
N ILE A 62 15.10 -7.39 7.35
CA ILE A 62 15.57 -7.71 8.71
C ILE A 62 14.37 -8.08 9.59
N VAL A 63 13.32 -7.25 9.60
CA VAL A 63 12.11 -7.47 10.41
C VAL A 63 11.38 -8.74 9.96
N MET A 64 11.36 -9.02 8.65
CA MET A 64 10.77 -10.23 8.09
C MET A 64 11.47 -11.50 8.60
N CYS A 65 12.78 -11.44 8.82
CA CYS A 65 13.59 -12.59 9.24
C CYS A 65 13.69 -12.75 10.77
N LEU A 66 13.47 -11.71 11.57
CA LEU A 66 13.68 -11.77 13.02
C LEU A 66 12.79 -12.81 13.73
N VAL A 67 11.58 -13.06 13.25
CA VAL A 67 10.64 -13.99 13.90
C VAL A 67 11.06 -15.45 13.77
N PHE A 68 12.00 -15.78 12.86
CA PHE A 68 12.59 -17.12 12.79
C PHE A 68 13.37 -17.50 14.07
N PHE A 69 13.85 -16.51 14.83
CA PHE A 69 14.47 -16.76 16.14
C PHE A 69 13.48 -17.22 17.22
N VAL A 70 12.17 -17.02 17.02
CA VAL A 70 11.13 -17.51 17.93
C VAL A 70 10.80 -18.97 17.63
N SER A 71 10.46 -19.28 16.39
CA SER A 71 10.28 -20.64 15.88
C SER A 71 10.22 -20.63 14.35
N TRP A 72 10.53 -21.74 13.73
CA TRP A 72 10.45 -21.90 12.28
C TRP A 72 9.02 -21.62 11.74
N GLN A 73 7.99 -22.14 12.40
CA GLN A 73 6.61 -21.98 11.96
C GLN A 73 6.14 -20.51 12.08
N ALA A 74 6.49 -19.85 13.18
CA ALA A 74 6.20 -18.44 13.36
C ALA A 74 6.94 -17.57 12.32
N GLY A 75 8.24 -17.84 12.12
CA GLY A 75 9.06 -17.15 11.14
C GLY A 75 8.55 -17.30 9.72
N LEU A 76 8.19 -18.53 9.32
CA LEU A 76 7.65 -18.79 7.98
C LEU A 76 6.31 -18.05 7.76
N GLY A 77 5.38 -18.13 8.73
CA GLY A 77 4.11 -17.43 8.63
C GLY A 77 4.30 -15.92 8.53
N TRP A 78 5.13 -15.36 9.41
CA TRP A 78 5.45 -13.94 9.42
C TRP A 78 6.09 -13.47 8.11
N PHE A 79 7.10 -14.18 7.64
CA PHE A 79 7.81 -13.86 6.39
C PHE A 79 6.86 -13.86 5.19
N LEU A 80 6.07 -14.93 5.05
CA LEU A 80 5.10 -15.04 3.95
C LEU A 80 3.99 -13.98 4.03
N GLY A 81 3.51 -13.65 5.23
CA GLY A 81 2.50 -12.61 5.43
C GLY A 81 3.00 -11.22 5.04
N ALA A 82 4.22 -10.88 5.47
CA ALA A 82 4.86 -9.61 5.10
C ALA A 82 5.18 -9.54 3.60
N LEU A 83 5.68 -10.63 3.02
CA LEU A 83 5.97 -10.71 1.58
C LEU A 83 4.68 -10.57 0.74
N PHE A 84 3.62 -11.24 1.16
CA PHE A 84 2.31 -11.13 0.49
C PHE A 84 1.77 -9.70 0.58
N PHE A 85 1.88 -9.05 1.76
CA PHE A 85 1.47 -7.65 1.89
C PHE A 85 2.30 -6.74 0.98
N ALA A 86 3.62 -6.89 0.94
CA ALA A 86 4.49 -6.10 0.08
C ALA A 86 4.10 -6.21 -1.41
N ALA A 87 3.82 -7.44 -1.88
CA ALA A 87 3.37 -7.67 -3.25
C ALA A 87 1.98 -7.07 -3.51
N PHE A 88 1.05 -7.25 -2.57
CA PHE A 88 -0.30 -6.70 -2.68
C PHE A 88 -0.28 -5.17 -2.66
N SER A 89 0.51 -4.56 -1.78
CA SER A 89 0.59 -3.10 -1.68
C SER A 89 1.24 -2.48 -2.91
N ALA A 90 2.34 -3.03 -3.40
CA ALA A 90 2.98 -2.55 -4.62
C ALA A 90 2.03 -2.63 -5.83
N TYR A 91 1.29 -3.73 -5.95
CA TYR A 91 0.27 -3.88 -6.99
C TYR A 91 -0.89 -2.87 -6.81
N ALA A 92 -1.43 -2.75 -5.60
CA ALA A 92 -2.56 -1.87 -5.30
C ALA A 92 -2.21 -0.39 -5.53
N HIS A 93 -1.00 0.02 -5.18
CA HIS A 93 -0.47 1.35 -5.41
C HIS A 93 -0.43 1.68 -6.91
N GLN A 94 0.20 0.81 -7.70
CA GLN A 94 0.28 1.00 -9.16
C GLN A 94 -1.10 0.97 -9.81
N LEU A 95 -1.99 0.06 -9.37
CA LEU A 95 -3.36 -0.01 -9.87
C LEU A 95 -4.12 1.29 -9.62
N GLN A 96 -3.96 1.91 -8.45
CA GLN A 96 -4.63 3.17 -8.12
C GLN A 96 -4.12 4.34 -8.96
N HIS A 97 -2.86 4.35 -9.39
CA HIS A 97 -2.36 5.35 -10.32
C HIS A 97 -2.87 5.16 -11.75
N GLU A 98 -2.96 3.94 -12.22
CA GLU A 98 -3.24 3.66 -13.64
C GLU A 98 -4.69 3.29 -13.93
N ASN A 99 -5.35 2.58 -13.01
CA ASN A 99 -6.74 2.12 -13.20
C ASN A 99 -7.52 2.06 -11.87
N PRO A 100 -7.80 3.21 -11.24
CA PRO A 100 -8.47 3.26 -9.93
C PRO A 100 -9.84 2.60 -9.91
N ALA A 101 -10.55 2.54 -11.04
CA ALA A 101 -11.86 1.89 -11.16
C ALA A 101 -11.82 0.36 -10.93
N LYS A 102 -10.64 -0.27 -11.02
CA LYS A 102 -10.45 -1.70 -10.75
C LYS A 102 -10.20 -2.03 -9.27
N VAL A 103 -10.10 -1.04 -8.41
CA VAL A 103 -9.93 -1.24 -6.96
C VAL A 103 -11.29 -1.56 -6.34
N PHE A 104 -11.67 -2.84 -6.33
CA PHE A 104 -13.00 -3.29 -5.90
C PHE A 104 -13.10 -3.62 -4.40
N TRP A 105 -11.98 -3.73 -3.69
CA TRP A 105 -11.92 -4.09 -2.26
C TRP A 105 -12.00 -2.90 -1.31
N MET A 106 -11.99 -1.69 -1.85
CA MET A 106 -12.23 -0.43 -1.12
C MET A 106 -13.43 0.29 -1.75
N LYS A 107 -14.20 1.00 -0.92
CA LYS A 107 -15.33 1.81 -1.39
C LYS A 107 -14.89 2.94 -2.32
N MET A 108 -13.69 3.43 -2.10
CA MET A 108 -13.05 4.50 -2.85
C MET A 108 -11.56 4.19 -2.96
N PRO A 109 -10.92 4.37 -4.12
CA PRO A 109 -9.48 4.18 -4.26
C PRO A 109 -8.74 5.30 -3.53
N VAL A 110 -8.45 5.08 -2.24
CA VAL A 110 -8.01 6.14 -1.30
C VAL A 110 -6.73 6.82 -1.72
N HIS A 111 -5.76 6.07 -2.25
CA HIS A 111 -4.49 6.62 -2.70
C HIS A 111 -4.65 7.46 -3.98
N TYR A 112 -5.50 7.02 -4.92
CA TYR A 112 -5.83 7.80 -6.11
C TYR A 112 -6.42 9.17 -5.74
N VAL A 113 -7.43 9.20 -4.86
CA VAL A 113 -8.05 10.46 -4.45
C VAL A 113 -7.13 11.34 -3.61
N HIS A 114 -6.24 10.72 -2.83
CA HIS A 114 -5.19 11.38 -2.08
C HIS A 114 -4.29 12.23 -3.01
N HIS A 115 -3.87 11.65 -4.13
CA HIS A 115 -3.11 12.35 -5.18
C HIS A 115 -3.96 13.35 -5.94
N LYS A 116 -5.08 12.90 -6.50
CA LYS A 116 -5.95 13.72 -7.38
C LYS A 116 -6.41 15.01 -6.72
N TYR A 117 -6.73 14.98 -5.43
CA TYR A 117 -7.26 16.14 -4.70
C TYR A 117 -6.24 16.78 -3.74
N GLY A 118 -4.97 16.38 -3.81
CA GLY A 118 -3.91 16.92 -2.96
C GLY A 118 -4.22 16.76 -1.46
N MET A 119 -4.70 15.60 -1.05
CA MET A 119 -5.19 15.35 0.31
C MET A 119 -4.06 15.17 1.31
N TRP A 120 -3.30 16.21 1.59
CA TRP A 120 -2.08 16.19 2.39
C TRP A 120 -2.25 15.63 3.81
N ASN A 121 -3.47 15.63 4.37
CA ASN A 121 -3.78 15.20 5.73
C ASN A 121 -4.84 14.09 5.80
N HIS A 122 -5.21 13.47 4.68
CA HIS A 122 -6.28 12.46 4.62
C HIS A 122 -5.93 11.36 3.62
N ASN A 123 -6.56 10.19 3.81
CA ASN A 123 -6.53 9.07 2.85
C ASN A 123 -5.11 8.55 2.61
N PHE A 124 -4.44 8.14 3.68
CA PHE A 124 -3.05 7.66 3.66
C PHE A 124 -2.90 6.17 3.32
N GLY A 125 -4.00 5.41 3.30
CA GLY A 125 -3.94 4.01 2.91
C GLY A 125 -3.47 3.84 1.47
N LEU A 126 -2.64 2.82 1.20
CA LEU A 126 -2.27 2.41 -0.15
C LEU A 126 -3.05 1.15 -0.54
N ALA A 127 -2.67 0.02 0.05
CA ALA A 127 -3.32 -1.25 -0.24
C ALA A 127 -4.72 -1.38 0.38
N VAL A 128 -4.93 -0.77 1.54
CA VAL A 128 -6.14 -0.85 2.35
C VAL A 128 -6.43 0.50 3.02
N ASP A 129 -7.72 0.77 3.28
CA ASP A 129 -8.18 2.04 3.85
C ASP A 129 -8.60 1.95 5.33
N TRP A 130 -8.55 0.75 5.94
CA TRP A 130 -9.06 0.55 7.31
C TRP A 130 -8.36 1.41 8.36
N TRP A 131 -7.07 1.74 8.19
CA TRP A 131 -6.34 2.61 9.12
C TRP A 131 -6.77 4.07 9.01
N ASP A 132 -7.18 4.51 7.83
CA ASP A 132 -7.80 5.82 7.67
C ASP A 132 -9.11 5.93 8.46
N HIS A 133 -9.91 4.86 8.48
CA HIS A 133 -11.10 4.80 9.32
C HIS A 133 -10.77 4.76 10.81
N VAL A 134 -9.79 3.94 11.23
CA VAL A 134 -9.40 3.81 12.64
C VAL A 134 -8.83 5.12 13.20
N PHE A 135 -8.00 5.82 12.42
CA PHE A 135 -7.34 7.06 12.87
C PHE A 135 -8.08 8.34 12.43
N GLY A 136 -9.27 8.23 11.85
CA GLY A 136 -10.11 9.37 11.48
C GLY A 136 -9.54 10.22 10.35
N THR A 137 -8.70 9.65 9.49
CA THR A 137 -8.13 10.32 8.31
C THR A 137 -8.87 9.99 7.02
N TYR A 138 -9.88 9.10 7.08
CA TYR A 138 -10.70 8.80 5.91
C TYR A 138 -11.58 9.98 5.55
N LYS A 139 -11.47 10.45 4.31
CA LYS A 139 -12.30 11.51 3.75
C LYS A 139 -12.93 11.04 2.46
N LEU A 140 -14.24 10.82 2.52
CA LEU A 140 -15.02 10.43 1.36
C LEU A 140 -15.15 11.63 0.40
N VAL A 141 -14.88 11.40 -0.87
CA VAL A 141 -15.08 12.36 -1.96
C VAL A 141 -15.75 11.65 -3.14
N GLU A 142 -16.41 12.41 -4.00
CA GLU A 142 -16.87 11.91 -5.29
C GLU A 142 -15.65 11.76 -6.20
N TRP A 143 -15.30 10.53 -6.52
CA TRP A 143 -14.10 10.22 -7.31
C TRP A 143 -14.43 9.66 -8.70
N ASN A 144 -15.60 9.01 -8.85
CA ASN A 144 -16.06 8.42 -10.11
C ASN A 144 -16.78 9.49 -10.96
N THR A 145 -16.05 10.53 -11.34
CA THR A 145 -16.53 11.64 -12.17
C THR A 145 -16.71 11.20 -13.63
N GLU A 146 -17.39 12.00 -14.44
CA GLU A 146 -17.52 11.74 -15.88
C GLU A 146 -16.17 11.53 -16.56
N GLU A 147 -15.14 12.26 -16.12
CA GLU A 147 -13.77 12.11 -16.62
C GLU A 147 -13.24 10.69 -16.35
N GLU A 148 -13.42 10.16 -15.12
CA GLU A 148 -12.99 8.81 -14.77
C GLU A 148 -13.81 7.72 -15.46
N GLN A 149 -15.09 7.94 -15.66
CA GLN A 149 -15.97 7.01 -16.38
C GLN A 149 -15.58 6.90 -17.86
N ASN A 150 -15.08 7.99 -18.46
CA ASN A 150 -14.64 8.03 -19.84
C ASN A 150 -13.15 7.64 -20.00
N ARG A 151 -12.43 7.40 -18.91
CA ARG A 151 -11.03 6.94 -18.96
C ARG A 151 -10.97 5.53 -19.55
N PRO A 152 -10.03 5.27 -20.49
CA PRO A 152 -9.85 3.92 -21.01
C PRO A 152 -9.58 2.94 -19.87
N ALA A 153 -10.45 1.93 -19.71
CA ALA A 153 -10.28 0.91 -18.69
C ALA A 153 -9.18 -0.06 -19.11
N LEU A 154 -8.10 -0.11 -18.33
CA LEU A 154 -7.05 -1.11 -18.47
C LEU A 154 -7.49 -2.43 -17.82
N GLY A 155 -6.91 -3.54 -18.23
CA GLY A 155 -7.04 -4.82 -17.56
C GLY A 155 -6.31 -4.83 -16.20
N TYR A 156 -6.61 -5.81 -15.35
CA TYR A 156 -5.95 -5.95 -14.04
C TYR A 156 -4.43 -6.16 -14.13
N LEU A 157 -3.93 -6.67 -15.24
CA LEU A 157 -2.50 -6.93 -15.46
C LEU A 157 -1.86 -5.96 -16.47
N GLU A 158 -2.63 -5.05 -17.05
CA GLU A 158 -2.18 -4.02 -17.98
C GLU A 158 -1.68 -2.79 -17.19
N LEU A 159 -0.65 -3.01 -16.38
CA LEU A 159 -0.05 -2.03 -15.50
C LEU A 159 1.45 -1.95 -15.79
N ARG A 160 2.07 -0.85 -15.37
CA ARG A 160 3.53 -0.74 -15.35
C ARG A 160 4.11 -1.68 -14.30
N TRP A 161 4.89 -2.65 -14.76
CA TRP A 161 5.52 -3.63 -13.87
C TRP A 161 6.95 -3.22 -13.46
N TRP A 162 7.69 -2.48 -14.30
CA TRP A 162 9.08 -2.01 -14.09
C TRP A 162 9.31 -0.59 -14.59
#